data_02058cf38773fd2ffa61e6ce959803d6
#
_entry.id   02058cf38773fd2ffa61e6ce959803d6
#
_cell.length_a   1.000
_cell.length_b   1.000
_cell.length_c   1.000
_cell.angle_alpha   90.00
_cell.angle_beta   90.00
_cell.angle_gamma   90.00
#
_symmetry.space_group_name_H-M   'P 1'
#
loop_
_entity.id
_entity.type
_entity.pdbx_description
1 polymer ?
#
loop_
_entity_poly.entity_id
_entity_poly.type
_entity_poly.pdbx_seq_one_letter_code
_entity_poly.pdbx_strand_id
1 'polypeptide(L)'
;MTLSIWRYSHLLLAIFSFLFVLMASITGAILSFDPINEKAFPYKAEQFDQITLSQTIPVLKDKYSEILELSVDHNQFVTLEGFDEQGNDFKHIIHPNTGEILGNPIQKSEFIQWVTSLHRSLFLHETGRFIVGFVSFLLLLITISGTVLIVKRQQGVRNFFTKITKDYFAQYYHVAVGRLLLLPILIISLTGTYLFLLRFEIIPNPKTEFVEVKATASDDATILNPKEF
;
A
#
# COMPACT_ATOMS: atom_id res chain seq x y z
N MET A 1 30.62 13.61 24.87
CA MET A 1 30.22 12.19 24.85
C MET A 1 28.92 11.91 24.11
N THR A 2 27.84 12.64 24.33
CA THR A 2 26.52 12.33 23.72
C THR A 2 26.46 12.43 22.20
N LEU A 3 27.20 13.34 21.57
CA LEU A 3 27.19 13.53 20.11
C LEU A 3 27.88 12.37 19.35
N SER A 4 28.91 11.77 19.93
CA SER A 4 29.59 10.62 19.35
C SER A 4 28.71 9.36 19.35
N ILE A 5 27.94 9.12 20.41
CA ILE A 5 27.03 7.97 20.48
C ILE A 5 25.98 8.05 19.34
N TRP A 6 25.32 9.18 19.16
CA TRP A 6 24.34 9.36 18.10
C TRP A 6 24.94 9.20 16.71
N ARG A 7 26.17 9.68 16.48
CA ARG A 7 26.87 9.51 15.20
C ARG A 7 27.20 8.05 14.91
N TYR A 8 27.77 7.34 15.89
CA TYR A 8 28.13 5.92 15.70
C TYR A 8 26.90 5.04 15.58
N SER A 9 25.84 5.28 16.34
CA SER A 9 24.58 4.55 16.19
C SER A 9 23.96 4.77 14.82
N HIS A 10 23.88 6.02 14.36
CA HIS A 10 23.37 6.34 13.02
C HIS A 10 24.19 5.65 11.92
N LEU A 11 25.51 5.71 12.01
CA LEU A 11 26.42 5.07 11.04
C LEU A 11 26.25 3.54 11.06
N LEU A 12 26.22 2.93 12.22
CA LEU A 12 26.06 1.49 12.38
C LEU A 12 24.73 1.00 11.77
N LEU A 13 23.64 1.66 12.14
CA LEU A 13 22.32 1.36 11.59
C LEU A 13 22.30 1.52 10.07
N ALA A 14 22.92 2.59 9.54
CA ALA A 14 23.00 2.84 8.11
C ALA A 14 23.78 1.75 7.36
N ILE A 15 24.93 1.30 7.88
CA ILE A 15 25.74 0.25 7.27
C ILE A 15 24.94 -1.08 7.20
N PHE A 16 24.25 -1.47 8.27
CA PHE A 16 23.49 -2.72 8.29
C PHE A 16 22.26 -2.69 7.37
N SER A 17 21.62 -1.54 7.23
CA SER A 17 20.35 -1.46 6.47
C SER A 17 20.51 -0.93 5.05
N PHE A 18 21.66 -0.36 4.69
CA PHE A 18 21.87 0.35 3.41
C PHE A 18 21.43 -0.44 2.18
N LEU A 19 21.88 -1.69 2.06
CA LEU A 19 21.58 -2.52 0.88
C LEU A 19 20.08 -2.80 0.77
N PHE A 20 19.44 -3.13 1.88
CA PHE A 20 18.01 -3.42 1.92
C PHE A 20 17.17 -2.16 1.63
N VAL A 21 17.54 -1.02 2.22
CA VAL A 21 16.85 0.26 1.97
C VAL A 21 17.01 0.69 0.52
N LEU A 22 18.22 0.55 -0.06
CA LEU A 22 18.47 0.87 -1.47
C LEU A 22 17.58 0.00 -2.38
N MET A 23 17.58 -1.31 -2.16
CA MET A 23 16.78 -2.25 -2.93
C MET A 23 15.28 -1.96 -2.77
N ALA A 24 14.80 -1.76 -1.53
CA ALA A 24 13.41 -1.41 -1.26
C ALA A 24 13.01 -0.09 -1.92
N SER A 25 13.90 0.91 -1.97
CA SER A 25 13.64 2.19 -2.62
C SER A 25 13.51 2.04 -4.14
N ILE A 26 14.39 1.28 -4.79
CA ILE A 26 14.34 1.04 -6.23
C ILE A 26 13.07 0.26 -6.60
N THR A 27 12.83 -0.85 -5.90
CA THR A 27 11.65 -1.68 -6.17
C THR A 27 10.34 -0.95 -5.85
N GLY A 28 10.29 -0.17 -4.77
CA GLY A 28 9.15 0.66 -4.42
C GLY A 28 8.87 1.75 -5.47
N ALA A 29 9.91 2.38 -6.02
CA ALA A 29 9.75 3.34 -7.11
C ALA A 29 9.14 2.67 -8.36
N ILE A 30 9.62 1.47 -8.74
CA ILE A 30 9.05 0.71 -9.86
C ILE A 30 7.57 0.39 -9.59
N LEU A 31 7.25 -0.12 -8.41
CA LEU A 31 5.88 -0.51 -8.04
C LEU A 31 4.92 0.68 -7.94
N SER A 32 5.42 1.90 -7.73
CA SER A 32 4.57 3.09 -7.68
C SER A 32 3.92 3.44 -9.03
N PHE A 33 4.44 2.93 -10.14
CA PHE A 33 3.85 3.12 -11.47
C PHE A 33 2.69 2.16 -11.79
N ASP A 34 2.63 1.01 -11.12
CA ASP A 34 1.61 -0.03 -11.37
C ASP A 34 0.17 0.51 -11.18
N PRO A 35 -0.20 1.18 -10.06
CA PRO A 35 -1.53 1.74 -9.88
C PRO A 35 -1.89 2.85 -10.88
N ILE A 36 -0.88 3.54 -11.44
CA ILE A 36 -1.11 4.57 -12.46
C ILE A 36 -1.54 3.90 -13.77
N ASN A 37 -0.89 2.80 -14.14
CA ASN A 37 -1.25 2.02 -15.32
C ASN A 37 -2.64 1.39 -15.17
N GLU A 38 -2.98 0.85 -13.99
CA GLU A 38 -4.31 0.27 -13.74
C GLU A 38 -5.43 1.30 -13.94
N LYS A 39 -5.25 2.54 -13.51
CA LYS A 39 -6.23 3.62 -13.71
C LYS A 39 -6.45 4.02 -15.17
N ALA A 40 -5.51 3.70 -16.06
CA ALA A 40 -5.62 4.04 -17.47
C ALA A 40 -6.60 3.13 -18.24
N PHE A 41 -7.05 2.02 -17.64
CA PHE A 41 -8.04 1.14 -18.28
C PHE A 41 -9.45 1.76 -18.28
N PRO A 42 -10.20 1.66 -19.40
CA PRO A 42 -11.52 2.28 -19.54
C PRO A 42 -12.64 1.40 -18.94
N TYR A 43 -12.43 0.88 -17.72
CA TYR A 43 -13.37 -0.05 -17.06
C TYR A 43 -14.26 0.62 -16.02
N LYS A 44 -14.11 1.93 -15.86
CA LYS A 44 -14.93 2.68 -14.90
C LYS A 44 -16.29 3.01 -15.51
N ALA A 45 -17.36 2.67 -14.78
CA ALA A 45 -18.70 3.07 -15.16
C ALA A 45 -18.92 4.57 -14.93
N GLU A 46 -19.62 5.23 -15.86
CA GLU A 46 -20.03 6.62 -15.70
C GLU A 46 -20.99 6.74 -14.51
N GLN A 47 -20.85 7.81 -13.73
CA GLN A 47 -21.67 8.10 -12.56
C GLN A 47 -21.74 6.93 -11.53
N PHE A 48 -20.62 6.24 -11.33
CA PHE A 48 -20.54 5.08 -10.43
C PHE A 48 -21.16 5.33 -9.04
N ASP A 49 -20.98 6.55 -8.48
CA ASP A 49 -21.53 6.92 -7.16
C ASP A 49 -23.06 6.94 -7.08
N GLN A 50 -23.75 6.87 -8.22
CA GLN A 50 -25.21 6.83 -8.29
C GLN A 50 -25.77 5.41 -8.51
N ILE A 51 -24.87 4.44 -8.77
CA ILE A 51 -25.24 3.05 -9.02
C ILE A 51 -25.47 2.35 -7.69
N THR A 52 -26.59 1.64 -7.58
CA THR A 52 -26.96 0.88 -6.39
C THR A 52 -26.99 -0.61 -6.68
N LEU A 53 -26.71 -1.43 -5.66
CA LEU A 53 -26.81 -2.89 -5.79
C LEU A 53 -28.24 -3.35 -6.17
N SER A 54 -29.26 -2.64 -5.71
CA SER A 54 -30.65 -2.93 -6.06
C SER A 54 -30.97 -2.79 -7.55
N GLN A 55 -30.21 -1.93 -8.26
CA GLN A 55 -30.32 -1.78 -9.71
C GLN A 55 -29.45 -2.79 -10.44
N THR A 56 -28.25 -3.06 -9.94
CA THR A 56 -27.27 -3.95 -10.58
C THR A 56 -27.67 -5.43 -10.50
N ILE A 57 -28.10 -5.91 -9.31
CA ILE A 57 -28.36 -7.34 -9.10
C ILE A 57 -29.44 -7.91 -10.04
N PRO A 58 -30.59 -7.26 -10.30
CA PRO A 58 -31.60 -7.78 -11.24
C PRO A 58 -31.03 -7.94 -12.66
N VAL A 59 -30.26 -6.95 -13.12
CA VAL A 59 -29.63 -6.99 -14.46
C VAL A 59 -28.64 -8.14 -14.58
N LEU A 60 -27.86 -8.39 -13.52
CA LEU A 60 -26.88 -9.47 -13.52
C LEU A 60 -27.57 -10.84 -13.46
N LYS A 61 -28.62 -10.99 -12.66
CA LYS A 61 -29.39 -12.26 -12.55
C LYS A 61 -30.12 -12.62 -13.83
N ASP A 62 -30.49 -11.64 -14.65
CA ASP A 62 -31.09 -11.88 -15.96
C ASP A 62 -30.06 -12.37 -17.00
N LYS A 63 -28.82 -11.97 -16.83
CA LYS A 63 -27.75 -12.20 -17.82
C LYS A 63 -26.82 -13.35 -17.47
N TYR A 64 -26.65 -13.66 -16.19
CA TYR A 64 -25.70 -14.66 -15.69
C TYR A 64 -26.41 -15.72 -14.86
N SER A 65 -26.11 -16.99 -15.14
CA SER A 65 -26.80 -18.13 -14.53
C SER A 65 -26.48 -18.29 -13.06
N GLU A 66 -25.22 -18.15 -12.68
CA GLU A 66 -24.78 -18.29 -11.30
C GLU A 66 -23.70 -17.26 -10.96
N ILE A 67 -23.99 -16.45 -9.93
CA ILE A 67 -23.10 -15.40 -9.43
C ILE A 67 -22.56 -15.83 -8.08
N LEU A 68 -21.23 -15.94 -7.98
CA LEU A 68 -20.53 -16.26 -6.72
C LEU A 68 -20.17 -15.00 -5.96
N GLU A 69 -19.54 -14.04 -6.66
CA GLU A 69 -19.03 -12.82 -6.03
C GLU A 69 -19.18 -11.62 -6.95
N LEU A 70 -19.59 -10.51 -6.38
CA LEU A 70 -19.57 -9.18 -7.00
C LEU A 70 -18.68 -8.29 -6.15
N SER A 71 -17.54 -7.87 -6.68
CA SER A 71 -16.58 -7.04 -5.97
C SER A 71 -16.29 -5.74 -6.70
N VAL A 72 -15.91 -4.71 -5.95
CA VAL A 72 -15.53 -3.41 -6.49
C VAL A 72 -14.15 -3.05 -5.98
N ASP A 73 -13.24 -2.74 -6.88
CA ASP A 73 -11.89 -2.35 -6.52
C ASP A 73 -11.78 -0.84 -6.22
N HIS A 74 -10.58 -0.39 -5.78
CA HIS A 74 -10.29 1.01 -5.48
C HIS A 74 -10.34 1.95 -6.70
N ASN A 75 -10.31 1.40 -7.94
CA ASN A 75 -10.49 2.14 -9.19
C ASN A 75 -11.97 2.22 -9.62
N GLN A 76 -12.88 1.67 -8.81
CA GLN A 76 -14.31 1.53 -9.12
C GLN A 76 -14.59 0.59 -10.30
N PHE A 77 -13.71 -0.39 -10.54
CA PHE A 77 -13.97 -1.46 -11.49
C PHE A 77 -14.78 -2.55 -10.82
N VAL A 78 -15.87 -2.94 -11.46
CA VAL A 78 -16.77 -3.96 -10.92
C VAL A 78 -16.40 -5.31 -11.51
N THR A 79 -16.00 -6.23 -10.65
CA THR A 79 -15.63 -7.60 -11.02
C THR A 79 -16.75 -8.55 -10.62
N LEU A 80 -17.17 -9.38 -11.57
CA LEU A 80 -18.15 -10.44 -11.40
C LEU A 80 -17.45 -11.79 -11.55
N GLU A 81 -17.64 -12.66 -10.55
CA GLU A 81 -17.20 -14.06 -10.57
C GLU A 81 -18.41 -14.96 -10.50
N GLY A 82 -18.42 -16.05 -11.25
CA GLY A 82 -19.52 -17.01 -11.30
C GLY A 82 -19.22 -18.22 -12.16
N PHE A 83 -20.29 -18.99 -12.47
CA PHE A 83 -20.22 -20.11 -13.39
C PHE A 83 -21.04 -19.79 -14.65
N ASP A 84 -20.49 -20.22 -15.80
CA ASP A 84 -21.22 -20.17 -17.06
C ASP A 84 -22.25 -21.31 -17.15
N GLU A 85 -23.05 -21.35 -18.22
CA GLU A 85 -24.05 -22.39 -18.44
C GLU A 85 -23.43 -23.80 -18.59
N GLN A 86 -22.14 -23.90 -18.85
CA GLN A 86 -21.38 -25.14 -18.98
C GLN A 86 -20.71 -25.55 -17.67
N GLY A 87 -20.80 -24.73 -16.61
CA GLY A 87 -20.20 -24.98 -15.31
C GLY A 87 -18.73 -24.60 -15.22
N ASN A 88 -18.21 -23.79 -16.16
CA ASN A 88 -16.84 -23.27 -16.07
C ASN A 88 -16.82 -21.98 -15.28
N ASP A 89 -15.78 -21.78 -14.47
CA ASP A 89 -15.52 -20.55 -13.74
C ASP A 89 -15.29 -19.38 -14.71
N PHE A 90 -15.92 -18.26 -14.45
CA PHE A 90 -15.60 -17.01 -15.13
C PHE A 90 -15.32 -15.89 -14.13
N LYS A 91 -14.46 -14.97 -14.53
CA LYS A 91 -14.17 -13.73 -13.83
C LYS A 91 -13.99 -12.60 -14.83
N HIS A 92 -14.91 -11.66 -14.81
CA HIS A 92 -14.93 -10.54 -15.75
C HIS A 92 -15.12 -9.20 -15.06
N ILE A 93 -14.55 -8.15 -15.65
CA ILE A 93 -14.89 -6.78 -15.30
C ILE A 93 -16.12 -6.41 -16.13
N ILE A 94 -17.15 -5.94 -15.46
CA ILE A 94 -18.45 -5.67 -16.06
C ILE A 94 -18.90 -4.22 -15.85
N HIS A 95 -19.79 -3.77 -16.72
CA HIS A 95 -20.53 -2.53 -16.52
C HIS A 95 -21.73 -2.80 -15.59
N PRO A 96 -21.80 -2.18 -14.39
CA PRO A 96 -22.79 -2.56 -13.38
C PRO A 96 -24.26 -2.32 -13.78
N ASN A 97 -24.53 -1.34 -14.66
CA ASN A 97 -25.91 -1.04 -15.09
C ASN A 97 -26.40 -1.91 -16.28
N THR A 98 -25.48 -2.41 -17.10
CA THR A 98 -25.84 -3.15 -18.32
C THR A 98 -25.46 -4.63 -18.24
N GLY A 99 -24.60 -4.99 -17.28
CA GLY A 99 -24.02 -6.33 -17.19
C GLY A 99 -23.12 -6.69 -18.38
N GLU A 100 -22.69 -5.72 -19.19
CA GLU A 100 -21.78 -5.97 -20.31
C GLU A 100 -20.37 -6.23 -19.83
N ILE A 101 -19.69 -7.17 -20.45
CA ILE A 101 -18.28 -7.48 -20.17
C ILE A 101 -17.43 -6.36 -20.76
N LEU A 102 -16.72 -5.61 -19.92
CA LEU A 102 -15.77 -4.58 -20.32
C LEU A 102 -14.38 -5.16 -20.56
N GLY A 103 -14.06 -6.26 -19.89
CA GLY A 103 -12.80 -6.96 -20.06
C GLY A 103 -12.55 -8.03 -19.01
N ASN A 104 -11.35 -8.56 -19.03
CA ASN A 104 -10.88 -9.51 -18.02
C ASN A 104 -10.15 -8.77 -16.90
N PRO A 105 -10.05 -9.36 -15.68
CA PRO A 105 -9.25 -8.81 -14.59
C PRO A 105 -7.83 -8.49 -15.05
N ILE A 106 -7.35 -7.33 -14.63
CA ILE A 106 -6.01 -6.87 -14.96
C ILE A 106 -4.99 -7.78 -14.31
N GLN A 107 -4.29 -8.56 -15.10
CA GLN A 107 -3.19 -9.40 -14.61
C GLN A 107 -1.91 -8.57 -14.58
N LYS A 108 -1.27 -8.56 -13.40
CA LYS A 108 0.04 -7.94 -13.26
C LYS A 108 1.07 -8.69 -14.11
N SER A 109 1.91 -7.94 -14.84
CA SER A 109 2.99 -8.56 -15.60
C SER A 109 3.91 -9.40 -14.71
N GLU A 110 4.54 -10.42 -15.26
CA GLU A 110 5.50 -11.26 -14.53
C GLU A 110 6.63 -10.43 -13.90
N PHE A 111 7.05 -9.38 -14.59
CA PHE A 111 8.05 -8.44 -14.06
C PHE A 111 7.56 -7.74 -12.79
N ILE A 112 6.33 -7.22 -12.79
CA ILE A 112 5.74 -6.56 -11.61
C ILE A 112 5.55 -7.55 -10.46
N GLN A 113 5.14 -8.79 -10.75
CA GLN A 113 5.04 -9.85 -9.74
C GLN A 113 6.41 -10.19 -9.15
N TRP A 114 7.45 -10.26 -9.99
CA TRP A 114 8.82 -10.49 -9.55
C TRP A 114 9.33 -9.34 -8.67
N VAL A 115 9.15 -8.08 -9.10
CA VAL A 115 9.52 -6.91 -8.30
C VAL A 115 8.75 -6.85 -6.98
N THR A 116 7.47 -7.20 -7.00
CA THR A 116 6.64 -7.28 -5.78
C THR A 116 7.18 -8.30 -4.80
N SER A 117 7.55 -9.48 -5.27
CA SER A 117 8.12 -10.56 -4.45
C SER A 117 9.46 -10.15 -3.83
N LEU A 118 10.31 -9.46 -4.61
CA LEU A 118 11.56 -8.93 -4.13
C LEU A 118 11.34 -7.84 -3.07
N HIS A 119 10.48 -6.86 -3.35
CA HIS A 119 10.19 -5.74 -2.46
C HIS A 119 9.59 -6.20 -1.13
N ARG A 120 8.68 -7.16 -1.19
CA ARG A 120 7.83 -7.56 -0.07
C ARG A 120 8.46 -8.63 0.81
N SER A 121 9.28 -9.52 0.23
CA SER A 121 9.77 -10.71 0.93
C SER A 121 11.13 -11.21 0.49
N LEU A 122 11.89 -10.49 -0.32
CA LEU A 122 13.22 -10.94 -0.79
C LEU A 122 13.19 -12.36 -1.40
N PHE A 123 12.06 -12.81 -1.93
CA PHE A 123 11.79 -14.21 -2.34
C PHE A 123 11.85 -15.25 -1.20
N LEU A 124 11.99 -14.81 0.06
CA LEU A 124 12.17 -15.71 1.23
C LEU A 124 10.87 -15.92 2.03
N HIS A 125 9.71 -15.68 1.42
CA HIS A 125 8.40 -15.84 2.06
C HIS A 125 8.30 -15.11 3.43
N GLU A 126 7.92 -15.81 4.50
CA GLU A 126 7.73 -15.18 5.82
C GLU A 126 9.05 -14.67 6.43
N THR A 127 10.16 -15.39 6.25
CA THR A 127 11.47 -14.93 6.73
C THR A 127 11.87 -13.62 6.05
N GLY A 128 11.63 -13.52 4.75
CA GLY A 128 11.91 -12.29 4.02
C GLY A 128 11.03 -11.12 4.45
N ARG A 129 9.75 -11.38 4.72
CA ARG A 129 8.82 -10.37 5.26
C ARG A 129 9.28 -9.87 6.63
N PHE A 130 9.78 -10.76 7.49
CA PHE A 130 10.39 -10.37 8.76
C PHE A 130 11.59 -9.45 8.55
N ILE A 131 12.52 -9.81 7.65
CA ILE A 131 13.70 -9.00 7.33
C ILE A 131 13.28 -7.62 6.82
N VAL A 132 12.39 -7.54 5.84
CA VAL A 132 11.91 -6.26 5.28
C VAL A 132 11.23 -5.41 6.34
N GLY A 133 10.39 -6.00 7.17
CA GLY A 133 9.73 -5.30 8.28
C GLY A 133 10.72 -4.80 9.31
N PHE A 134 11.69 -5.61 9.69
CA PHE A 134 12.76 -5.22 10.61
C PHE A 134 13.62 -4.09 10.03
N VAL A 135 13.91 -4.11 8.74
CA VAL A 135 14.62 -3.00 8.04
C VAL A 135 13.80 -1.70 8.10
N SER A 136 12.47 -1.77 8.00
CA SER A 136 11.60 -0.58 8.18
C SER A 136 11.74 0.01 9.58
N PHE A 137 11.83 -0.83 10.60
CA PHE A 137 12.11 -0.40 11.98
C PHE A 137 13.52 0.22 12.11
N LEU A 138 14.55 -0.37 11.50
CA LEU A 138 15.88 0.22 11.46
C LEU A 138 15.87 1.58 10.76
N LEU A 139 15.14 1.73 9.67
CA LEU A 139 14.98 3.01 8.96
C LEU A 139 14.34 4.07 9.85
N LEU A 140 13.35 3.69 10.66
CA LEU A 140 12.75 4.59 11.65
C LEU A 140 13.81 5.08 12.65
N LEU A 141 14.63 4.19 13.20
CA LEU A 141 15.71 4.55 14.12
C LEU A 141 16.78 5.44 13.46
N ILE A 142 17.11 5.18 12.19
CA ILE A 142 18.02 6.01 11.39
C ILE A 142 17.44 7.42 11.22
N THR A 143 16.15 7.52 10.92
CA THR A 143 15.45 8.79 10.73
C THR A 143 15.43 9.61 12.02
N ILE A 144 15.14 8.98 13.14
CA ILE A 144 15.15 9.63 14.48
C ILE A 144 16.58 10.08 14.82
N SER A 145 17.56 9.20 14.70
CA SER A 145 18.96 9.54 15.02
C SER A 145 19.52 10.63 14.13
N GLY A 146 19.21 10.61 12.83
CA GLY A 146 19.59 11.65 11.87
C GLY A 146 18.96 13.01 12.21
N THR A 147 17.68 13.02 12.58
CA THR A 147 16.99 14.24 13.02
C THR A 147 17.63 14.82 14.27
N VAL A 148 17.94 13.98 15.27
CA VAL A 148 18.64 14.41 16.50
C VAL A 148 20.02 15.00 16.18
N LEU A 149 20.78 14.38 15.27
CA LEU A 149 22.08 14.88 14.84
C LEU A 149 21.98 16.26 14.18
N ILE A 150 20.98 16.47 13.32
CA ILE A 150 20.74 17.77 12.67
C ILE A 150 20.38 18.83 13.72
N VAL A 151 19.43 18.53 14.62
CA VAL A 151 19.03 19.46 15.67
C VAL A 151 20.19 19.86 16.57
N LYS A 152 21.00 18.88 16.99
CA LYS A 152 22.19 19.15 17.81
C LYS A 152 23.26 19.96 17.06
N ARG A 153 23.48 19.69 15.77
CA ARG A 153 24.43 20.44 14.96
C ARG A 153 24.00 21.89 14.75
N GLN A 154 22.70 22.13 14.59
CA GLN A 154 22.12 23.47 14.38
C GLN A 154 21.81 24.20 15.70
N GLN A 155 22.20 23.63 16.84
CA GLN A 155 22.01 24.22 18.15
C GLN A 155 20.54 24.50 18.52
N GLY A 156 19.62 23.70 18.02
CA GLY A 156 18.22 23.77 18.39
C GLY A 156 17.22 23.47 17.26
N VAL A 157 16.00 23.13 17.65
CA VAL A 157 14.91 22.81 16.72
C VAL A 157 14.53 24.00 15.86
N ARG A 158 14.56 25.23 16.40
CA ARG A 158 14.24 26.47 15.69
C ARG A 158 15.16 26.70 14.49
N ASN A 159 16.38 26.23 14.58
CA ASN A 159 17.42 26.39 13.56
C ASN A 159 17.48 25.21 12.59
N PHE A 160 16.55 24.26 12.67
CA PHE A 160 16.55 23.05 11.86
C PHE A 160 16.65 23.33 10.34
N PHE A 161 15.99 24.38 9.86
CA PHE A 161 15.99 24.77 8.46
C PHE A 161 17.03 25.86 8.09
N THR A 162 17.92 26.24 9.00
CA THR A 162 18.97 27.22 8.70
C THR A 162 19.98 26.71 7.67
N LYS A 163 20.75 27.62 7.07
CA LYS A 163 21.77 27.27 6.06
C LYS A 163 22.77 26.24 6.59
N ILE A 164 23.05 25.22 5.76
CA ILE A 164 24.06 24.20 6.04
C ILE A 164 25.38 24.68 5.44
N THR A 165 26.48 24.53 6.17
CA THR A 165 27.84 24.78 5.64
C THR A 165 28.17 23.74 4.57
N LYS A 166 28.80 24.20 3.46
CA LYS A 166 29.13 23.36 2.30
C LYS A 166 30.57 22.79 2.39
N ASP A 167 31.01 22.48 3.59
CA ASP A 167 32.42 22.05 3.81
C ASP A 167 32.73 20.71 3.12
N TYR A 168 31.78 19.79 3.13
CA TYR A 168 31.90 18.47 2.49
C TYR A 168 30.70 18.18 1.61
N PHE A 169 30.94 17.92 0.31
CA PHE A 169 29.89 17.69 -0.69
C PHE A 169 28.88 16.60 -0.27
N ALA A 170 29.35 15.39 0.03
CA ALA A 170 28.49 14.27 0.39
C ALA A 170 27.64 14.56 1.66
N GLN A 171 28.26 15.18 2.67
CA GLN A 171 27.56 15.53 3.91
C GLN A 171 26.49 16.62 3.68
N TYR A 172 26.81 17.61 2.86
CA TYR A 172 25.88 18.68 2.52
C TYR A 172 24.62 18.11 1.86
N TYR A 173 24.79 17.30 0.80
CA TYR A 173 23.66 16.71 0.08
C TYR A 173 22.88 15.72 0.95
N HIS A 174 23.56 14.89 1.74
CA HIS A 174 22.90 13.98 2.66
C HIS A 174 21.97 14.73 3.65
N VAL A 175 22.45 15.82 4.24
CA VAL A 175 21.63 16.61 5.17
C VAL A 175 20.55 17.39 4.44
N ALA A 176 20.83 17.95 3.26
CA ALA A 176 19.85 18.72 2.48
C ALA A 176 18.70 17.83 2.00
N VAL A 177 19.01 16.70 1.38
CA VAL A 177 18.02 15.71 0.91
C VAL A 177 17.30 15.06 2.10
N GLY A 178 18.04 14.71 3.15
CA GLY A 178 17.45 14.15 4.38
C GLY A 178 16.45 15.08 5.04
N ARG A 179 16.65 16.40 5.03
CA ARG A 179 15.67 17.38 5.50
C ARG A 179 14.45 17.46 4.60
N LEU A 180 14.64 17.47 3.28
CA LEU A 180 13.57 17.56 2.30
C LEU A 180 12.65 16.34 2.37
N LEU A 181 13.26 15.15 2.49
CA LEU A 181 12.55 13.88 2.50
C LEU A 181 12.20 13.38 3.91
N LEU A 182 12.48 14.17 4.97
CA LEU A 182 12.27 13.74 6.34
C LEU A 182 10.86 13.26 6.61
N LEU A 183 9.86 14.05 6.19
CA LEU A 183 8.45 13.72 6.45
C LEU A 183 7.99 12.49 5.67
N PRO A 184 8.22 12.37 4.35
CA PRO A 184 7.92 11.15 3.61
C PRO A 184 8.61 9.90 4.19
N ILE A 185 9.91 9.98 4.51
CA ILE A 185 10.66 8.84 5.07
C ILE A 185 10.11 8.46 6.45
N LEU A 186 9.75 9.43 7.29
CA LEU A 186 9.15 9.18 8.59
C LEU A 186 7.82 8.46 8.47
N ILE A 187 6.95 8.89 7.55
CA ILE A 187 5.64 8.25 7.31
C ILE A 187 5.86 6.81 6.82
N ILE A 188 6.70 6.60 5.82
CA ILE A 188 6.98 5.26 5.27
C ILE A 188 7.57 4.34 6.33
N SER A 189 8.53 4.81 7.11
CA SER A 189 9.18 3.99 8.15
C SER A 189 8.24 3.68 9.33
N LEU A 190 7.38 4.61 9.72
CA LEU A 190 6.35 4.38 10.74
C LEU A 190 5.30 3.38 10.28
N THR A 191 4.75 3.56 9.07
CA THR A 191 3.74 2.63 8.53
C THR A 191 4.33 1.25 8.29
N GLY A 192 5.56 1.16 7.75
CA GLY A 192 6.25 -0.11 7.57
C GLY A 192 6.53 -0.83 8.88
N THR A 193 6.96 -0.08 9.92
CA THR A 193 7.14 -0.63 11.27
C THR A 193 5.82 -1.08 11.87
N TYR A 194 4.76 -0.29 11.76
CA TYR A 194 3.43 -0.64 12.26
C TYR A 194 2.90 -1.94 11.62
N LEU A 195 2.98 -2.05 10.29
CA LEU A 195 2.58 -3.26 9.57
C LEU A 195 3.42 -4.48 9.96
N PHE A 196 4.71 -4.30 10.20
CA PHE A 196 5.59 -5.34 10.72
C PHE A 196 5.13 -5.85 12.09
N LEU A 197 4.85 -4.92 13.02
CA LEU A 197 4.40 -5.26 14.38
C LEU A 197 3.03 -5.98 14.38
N LEU A 198 2.10 -5.55 13.51
CA LEU A 198 0.81 -6.20 13.33
C LEU A 198 0.94 -7.61 12.74
N ARG A 199 1.73 -7.74 11.67
CA ARG A 199 1.85 -9.02 10.96
C ARG A 199 2.46 -10.11 11.83
N PHE A 200 3.43 -9.77 12.67
CA PHE A 200 4.10 -10.71 13.56
C PHE A 200 3.48 -10.75 14.97
N GLU A 201 2.25 -10.23 15.09
CA GLU A 201 1.45 -10.25 16.33
C GLU A 201 2.18 -9.69 17.56
N ILE A 202 3.15 -8.79 17.33
CA ILE A 202 3.87 -8.09 18.40
C ILE A 202 2.93 -7.07 19.08
N ILE A 203 1.99 -6.52 18.31
CA ILE A 203 0.88 -5.70 18.81
C ILE A 203 -0.44 -6.39 18.43
N PRO A 204 -1.50 -6.26 19.27
CA PRO A 204 -2.79 -6.87 18.97
C PRO A 204 -3.37 -6.30 17.68
N ASN A 205 -3.80 -7.20 16.79
CA ASN A 205 -4.53 -6.82 15.58
C ASN A 205 -5.89 -6.25 16.00
N PRO A 206 -6.26 -5.02 15.60
CA PRO A 206 -7.62 -4.56 15.80
C PRO A 206 -8.55 -5.56 15.10
N LYS A 207 -9.37 -6.26 15.87
CA LYS A 207 -10.37 -7.17 15.32
C LYS A 207 -11.30 -6.33 14.46
N THR A 208 -11.24 -6.47 13.15
CA THR A 208 -12.34 -6.10 12.29
C THR A 208 -13.46 -7.08 12.63
N GLU A 209 -14.41 -6.66 13.45
CA GLU A 209 -15.69 -7.35 13.53
C GLU A 209 -16.30 -7.20 12.13
N PHE A 210 -16.20 -8.27 11.34
CA PHE A 210 -17.03 -8.40 10.17
C PHE A 210 -18.46 -8.48 10.72
N VAL A 211 -19.22 -7.41 10.55
CA VAL A 211 -20.65 -7.45 10.75
C VAL A 211 -21.18 -8.36 9.65
N GLU A 212 -21.45 -9.62 9.98
CA GLU A 212 -22.15 -10.54 9.08
C GLU A 212 -23.57 -9.98 8.91
N VAL A 213 -23.75 -9.16 7.87
CA VAL A 213 -25.08 -8.69 7.49
C VAL A 213 -25.81 -9.91 6.95
N LYS A 214 -26.49 -10.65 7.81
CA LYS A 214 -27.49 -11.62 7.37
C LYS A 214 -28.55 -10.83 6.62
N ALA A 215 -28.53 -10.94 5.30
CA ALA A 215 -29.64 -10.50 4.48
C ALA A 215 -30.84 -11.33 4.84
N THR A 216 -31.61 -10.90 5.86
CA THR A 216 -32.96 -11.31 6.02
C THR A 216 -33.70 -10.76 4.81
N ALA A 217 -34.20 -11.64 3.97
CA ALA A 217 -35.10 -11.30 2.88
C ALA A 217 -36.39 -10.69 3.47
N SER A 218 -36.34 -9.41 3.75
CA SER A 218 -37.55 -8.58 3.92
C SER A 218 -37.61 -7.71 2.66
N ASP A 219 -38.83 -7.59 2.12
CA ASP A 219 -39.15 -6.87 0.88
C ASP A 219 -38.80 -5.36 0.87
N ASP A 220 -38.21 -4.85 1.93
CA ASP A 220 -37.67 -3.49 2.00
C ASP A 220 -36.16 -3.55 1.75
N ALA A 221 -35.80 -3.32 0.49
CA ALA A 221 -34.39 -3.15 0.06
C ALA A 221 -33.78 -1.91 0.72
N THR A 222 -33.27 -2.07 1.91
CA THR A 222 -32.45 -1.05 2.56
C THR A 222 -31.17 -0.87 1.73
N ILE A 223 -31.00 0.29 1.16
CA ILE A 223 -29.88 0.69 0.33
C ILE A 223 -28.61 0.59 1.17
N LEU A 224 -27.78 -0.41 0.89
CA LEU A 224 -26.43 -0.45 1.44
C LEU A 224 -25.59 0.62 0.75
N ASN A 225 -25.33 1.70 1.48
CA ASN A 225 -24.52 2.79 0.99
C ASN A 225 -23.04 2.31 0.91
N PRO A 226 -22.36 2.37 -0.26
CA PRO A 226 -20.97 1.93 -0.39
C PRO A 226 -19.98 2.70 0.49
N LYS A 227 -20.40 3.77 1.17
CA LYS A 227 -19.59 4.56 2.10
C LYS A 227 -19.51 3.97 3.51
N GLU A 228 -20.19 2.86 3.78
CA GLU A 228 -20.22 2.20 5.08
C GLU A 228 -19.37 0.91 5.12
N PHE A 229 -18.59 0.65 4.08
CA PHE A 229 -17.64 -0.46 3.99
C PHE A 229 -16.19 0.03 4.00
#